data_b185b71a32b2797c2f8548ced7d129c4
#
_entry.id   b185b71a32b2797c2f8548ced7d129c4
#
_cell.length_a   1.000
_cell.length_b   1.000
_cell.length_c   1.000
_cell.angle_alpha   90.00
_cell.angle_beta   90.00
_cell.angle_gamma   90.00
#
_symmetry.space_group_name_H-M   'P 1'
#
loop_
_entity.id
_entity.type
_entity.pdbx_description
1 polymer ?
#
loop_
_entity_poly.entity_id
_entity_poly.type
_entity_poly.pdbx_seq_one_letter_code
_entity_poly.pdbx_strand_id
1 'polypeptide(L)'
;DIVEEENVDEPPPPDVTPPDPPPIAEEEVIAVVEEIVEFPDVEAAFPGGPAVMMKWINDNVDYPQTSIEMNEQGRVFLSFVVEKDGSISNVAIERGVSPDLDKEAKRGVRKMPKWTAGEASGRKVRARCRLPINFQLN
;
A
#
# COMPACT_ATOMS: atom_id res chain seq x y z
N ASP A 1 6.79 38.15 -59.28
CA ASP A 1 6.76 37.85 -58.74
C ASP A 1 7.09 37.45 -58.15
N ILE A 2 6.96 37.55 -58.36
CA ILE A 2 7.00 37.11 -57.71
C ILE A 2 7.32 36.51 -56.97
N VAL A 3 7.07 36.61 -56.87
CA VAL A 3 7.08 35.86 -56.08
C VAL A 3 7.44 35.31 -55.31
N GLU A 4 7.12 35.25 -55.25
CA GLU A 4 7.08 34.56 -54.54
C GLU A 4 7.44 33.97 -53.75
N GLU A 5 7.30 34.30 -53.93
CA GLU A 5 7.29 33.67 -53.23
C GLU A 5 7.61 33.10 -52.50
N GLU A 6 7.43 33.34 -52.64
CA GLU A 6 7.37 32.72 -51.94
C GLU A 6 7.60 32.08 -51.21
N ASN A 7 7.42 32.36 -51.52
CA ASN A 7 7.32 31.66 -50.77
C ASN A 7 7.63 31.02 -50.16
N VAL A 8 7.56 31.25 -50.44
CA VAL A 8 7.56 30.58 -49.85
C VAL A 8 7.79 29.97 -49.14
N ASP A 9 7.62 29.90 -49.17
CA ASP A 9 7.55 29.22 -48.45
C ASP A 9 7.80 28.61 -47.68
N GLU A 10 7.65 28.58 -47.42
CA GLU A 10 7.56 27.92 -46.62
C GLU A 10 7.73 27.26 -45.95
N PRO A 11 7.79 27.06 -45.68
CA PRO A 11 7.71 26.31 -44.96
C PRO A 11 7.77 25.64 -44.30
N PRO A 12 7.70 25.21 -44.00
CA PRO A 12 7.55 24.48 -43.27
C PRO A 12 7.73 23.93 -42.57
N PRO A 13 7.46 23.61 -42.11
CA PRO A 13 7.45 23.09 -41.24
C PRO A 13 7.80 22.43 -40.54
N PRO A 14 7.75 22.19 -40.12
CA PRO A 14 8.05 21.59 -39.39
C PRO A 14 7.99 20.75 -38.79
N ASP A 15 7.83 20.66 -38.73
CA ASP A 15 7.72 19.86 -38.14
C ASP A 15 8.01 19.31 -37.39
N VAL A 16 7.87 19.11 -37.08
CA VAL A 16 8.07 18.72 -36.33
C VAL A 16 7.97 17.98 -35.60
N THR A 17 7.92 17.68 -35.28
CA THR A 17 7.80 16.99 -34.55
C THR A 17 8.02 16.42 -33.77
N PRO A 18 7.79 16.03 -33.34
CA PRO A 18 7.81 15.45 -32.45
C PRO A 18 8.35 14.77 -31.79
N PRO A 19 8.53 14.52 -31.40
CA PRO A 19 9.11 13.89 -30.81
C PRO A 19 8.83 13.05 -30.03
N ASP A 20 8.85 12.93 -29.76
CA ASP A 20 8.58 12.25 -29.09
C ASP A 20 9.03 11.50 -28.44
N PRO A 21 8.93 11.17 -28.09
CA PRO A 21 9.07 10.39 -27.39
C PRO A 21 9.78 9.80 -26.60
N PRO A 22 10.17 9.65 -26.30
CA PRO A 22 10.98 8.99 -25.47
C PRO A 22 10.44 8.52 -24.29
N PRO A 23 9.50 8.31 -24.24
CA PRO A 23 8.73 7.83 -23.16
C PRO A 23 9.10 6.46 -22.65
N ILE A 24 10.09 5.90 -23.17
CA ILE A 24 10.50 4.56 -22.76
C ILE A 24 10.80 4.48 -21.30
N ALA A 25 11.41 5.50 -20.75
CA ALA A 25 11.71 5.52 -19.34
C ALA A 25 10.44 5.43 -18.52
N GLU A 26 9.39 6.04 -19.02
CA GLU A 26 8.12 6.00 -18.30
C GLU A 26 7.56 4.61 -18.26
N GLU A 27 7.73 3.88 -19.33
CA GLU A 27 7.23 2.52 -19.37
C GLU A 27 7.96 1.65 -18.37
N GLU A 28 9.23 1.88 -18.21
CA GLU A 28 10.01 1.11 -17.25
C GLU A 28 9.55 1.39 -15.84
N VAL A 29 9.23 2.64 -15.54
CA VAL A 29 8.72 2.99 -14.23
C VAL A 29 7.41 2.29 -13.96
N ILE A 30 6.55 2.26 -14.96
CA ILE A 30 5.26 1.60 -14.81
C ILE A 30 5.45 0.11 -14.53
N ALA A 31 6.41 -0.50 -15.18
CA ALA A 31 6.65 -1.92 -15.00
C ALA A 31 7.07 -2.25 -13.58
N VAL A 32 7.68 -1.28 -12.88
CA VAL A 32 8.12 -1.49 -11.51
C VAL A 32 6.95 -1.41 -10.55
N VAL A 33 5.92 -0.63 -10.89
CA VAL A 33 4.77 -0.46 -10.04
C VAL A 33 3.83 -1.65 -10.26
N GLU A 34 3.67 -2.45 -9.23
CA GLU A 34 2.85 -3.64 -9.33
C GLU A 34 1.55 -3.44 -8.60
N GLU A 35 0.52 -4.04 -9.15
CA GLU A 35 -0.81 -3.93 -8.57
C GLU A 35 -0.90 -4.62 -7.23
N ILE A 36 -1.74 -4.05 -6.38
CA ILE A 36 -2.09 -4.68 -5.12
C ILE A 36 -3.27 -5.59 -5.39
N VAL A 37 -3.11 -6.86 -5.05
CA VAL A 37 -4.15 -7.87 -5.28
C VAL A 37 -5.05 -7.93 -4.06
N GLU A 38 -6.36 -7.72 -4.28
CA GLU A 38 -7.32 -7.73 -3.19
C GLU A 38 -7.66 -9.15 -2.74
N PHE A 39 -7.73 -10.08 -3.68
CA PHE A 39 -8.13 -11.45 -3.37
C PHE A 39 -7.18 -12.42 -4.05
N PRO A 40 -5.98 -12.63 -3.47
CA PRO A 40 -5.03 -13.57 -4.04
C PRO A 40 -5.53 -15.01 -3.91
N ASP A 41 -4.99 -15.89 -4.74
CA ASP A 41 -5.34 -17.31 -4.66
C ASP A 41 -4.91 -17.91 -3.32
N VAL A 42 -3.74 -17.49 -2.86
CA VAL A 42 -3.23 -17.87 -1.55
C VAL A 42 -3.03 -16.58 -0.77
N GLU A 43 -3.70 -16.46 0.35
CA GLU A 43 -3.63 -15.22 1.13
C GLU A 43 -2.30 -15.11 1.84
N ALA A 44 -1.84 -13.88 2.03
CA ALA A 44 -0.67 -13.64 2.86
C ALA A 44 -0.96 -14.09 4.28
N ALA A 45 0.07 -14.54 4.97
CA ALA A 45 -0.12 -15.12 6.30
C ALA A 45 0.97 -14.64 7.26
N PHE A 46 0.56 -14.40 8.50
CA PHE A 46 1.49 -14.13 9.58
C PHE A 46 2.32 -15.38 9.87
N PRO A 47 3.62 -15.25 10.13
CA PRO A 47 4.43 -16.42 10.43
C PRO A 47 3.89 -17.13 11.68
N GLY A 48 3.55 -18.39 11.53
CA GLY A 48 2.97 -19.19 12.61
C GLY A 48 1.46 -19.22 12.63
N GLY A 49 0.80 -18.39 11.79
CA GLY A 49 -0.64 -18.43 11.63
C GLY A 49 -1.39 -17.45 12.53
N PRO A 50 -2.74 -17.48 12.45
CA PRO A 50 -3.55 -16.47 13.14
C PRO A 50 -3.41 -16.47 14.66
N ALA A 51 -3.27 -17.64 15.27
CA ALA A 51 -3.15 -17.70 16.72
C ALA A 51 -1.86 -17.04 17.20
N VAL A 52 -0.77 -17.26 16.46
CA VAL A 52 0.50 -16.64 16.79
C VAL A 52 0.42 -15.12 16.57
N MET A 53 -0.29 -14.72 15.53
CA MET A 53 -0.49 -13.30 15.27
C MET A 53 -1.23 -12.62 16.41
N MET A 54 -2.29 -13.24 16.91
CA MET A 54 -3.06 -12.67 18.02
C MET A 54 -2.20 -12.51 19.26
N LYS A 55 -1.37 -13.52 19.53
CA LYS A 55 -0.46 -13.45 20.67
C LYS A 55 0.55 -12.34 20.47
N TRP A 56 1.09 -12.21 19.26
CA TRP A 56 2.05 -11.15 18.97
C TRP A 56 1.43 -9.79 19.21
N ILE A 57 0.19 -9.61 18.76
CA ILE A 57 -0.52 -8.35 18.96
C ILE A 57 -0.69 -8.05 20.44
N ASN A 58 -1.13 -9.04 21.21
CA ASN A 58 -1.30 -8.85 22.65
C ASN A 58 0.01 -8.50 23.35
N ASP A 59 1.11 -9.04 22.86
CA ASP A 59 2.41 -8.81 23.49
C ASP A 59 3.03 -7.48 23.08
N ASN A 60 2.70 -6.97 21.90
CA ASN A 60 3.41 -5.84 21.32
C ASN A 60 2.59 -4.57 21.13
N VAL A 61 1.28 -4.67 21.20
CA VAL A 61 0.41 -3.50 21.10
C VAL A 61 0.00 -3.10 22.51
N ASP A 62 0.32 -1.86 22.85
CA ASP A 62 0.06 -1.35 24.20
C ASP A 62 -1.22 -0.55 24.22
N TYR A 63 -1.89 -0.57 25.35
CA TYR A 63 -3.08 0.26 25.53
C TYR A 63 -2.60 1.64 25.95
N PRO A 64 -2.85 2.70 25.16
CA PRO A 64 -2.37 4.03 25.54
C PRO A 64 -2.97 4.47 26.87
N GLN A 65 -2.16 5.09 27.71
CA GLN A 65 -2.58 5.50 29.03
C GLN A 65 -3.77 6.49 28.94
N THR A 66 -3.72 7.43 28.00
CA THR A 66 -4.81 8.39 27.85
C THR A 66 -6.11 7.68 27.47
N SER A 67 -6.02 6.65 26.65
CA SER A 67 -7.21 5.89 26.25
C SER A 67 -7.80 5.14 27.44
N ILE A 68 -6.94 4.61 28.32
CA ILE A 68 -7.40 3.95 29.54
C ILE A 68 -8.15 4.96 30.41
N GLU A 69 -7.56 6.13 30.60
CA GLU A 69 -8.16 7.16 31.45
C GLU A 69 -9.48 7.66 30.91
N MET A 70 -9.62 7.69 29.60
CA MET A 70 -10.86 8.15 28.98
C MET A 70 -11.82 7.01 28.68
N ASN A 71 -11.45 5.81 29.10
CA ASN A 71 -12.29 4.63 28.94
C ASN A 71 -12.63 4.34 27.47
N GLU A 72 -11.65 4.52 26.60
CA GLU A 72 -11.81 4.28 25.17
C GLU A 72 -11.64 2.82 24.87
N GLN A 73 -12.62 2.23 24.19
CA GLN A 73 -12.60 0.82 23.84
C GLN A 73 -13.21 0.63 22.46
N GLY A 74 -12.83 -0.44 21.81
CA GLY A 74 -13.42 -0.78 20.53
C GLY A 74 -12.42 -1.49 19.62
N ARG A 75 -12.84 -1.75 18.41
CA ARG A 75 -12.00 -2.39 17.41
C ARG A 75 -11.53 -1.37 16.40
N VAL A 76 -10.23 -1.39 16.16
CA VAL A 76 -9.64 -0.59 15.10
C VAL A 76 -9.46 -1.52 13.90
N PHE A 77 -10.05 -1.16 12.77
CA PHE A 77 -9.93 -1.93 11.54
C PHE A 77 -8.89 -1.28 10.65
N LEU A 78 -7.86 -2.05 10.32
CA LEU A 78 -6.77 -1.56 9.49
C LEU A 78 -6.69 -2.33 8.19
N SER A 79 -6.10 -1.71 7.21
CA SER A 79 -5.67 -2.41 6.00
C SER A 79 -4.20 -2.13 5.80
N PHE A 80 -3.53 -3.06 5.14
CA PHE A 80 -2.13 -2.90 4.81
C PHE A 80 -1.81 -3.83 3.65
N VAL A 81 -0.63 -3.66 3.08
CA VAL A 81 -0.19 -4.49 1.97
C VAL A 81 0.98 -5.34 2.45
N VAL A 82 0.90 -6.63 2.19
CA VAL A 82 2.04 -7.53 2.39
C VAL A 82 2.75 -7.59 1.05
N GLU A 83 3.98 -7.09 1.03
CA GLU A 83 4.77 -7.05 -0.18
C GLU A 83 5.26 -8.44 -0.56
N LYS A 84 5.83 -8.56 -1.74
CA LYS A 84 6.33 -9.84 -2.21
C LYS A 84 7.39 -10.43 -1.30
N ASP A 85 8.14 -9.58 -0.61
CA ASP A 85 9.17 -10.05 0.32
C ASP A 85 8.64 -10.25 1.73
N GLY A 86 7.33 -10.06 1.94
CA GLY A 86 6.70 -10.24 3.24
C GLY A 86 6.67 -8.99 4.09
N SER A 87 7.30 -7.91 3.68
CA SER A 87 7.26 -6.66 4.45
C SER A 87 5.88 -6.02 4.34
N ILE A 88 5.59 -5.14 5.29
CA ILE A 88 4.28 -4.50 5.37
C ILE A 88 4.41 -3.05 4.94
N SER A 89 3.47 -2.61 4.10
CA SER A 89 3.42 -1.24 3.62
C SER A 89 1.98 -0.76 3.57
N ASN A 90 1.79 0.52 3.26
CA ASN A 90 0.47 1.13 3.04
C ASN A 90 -0.49 0.86 4.18
N VAL A 91 -0.02 1.02 5.41
CA VAL A 91 -0.85 0.81 6.58
C VAL A 91 -1.84 1.95 6.70
N ALA A 92 -3.13 1.63 6.77
CA ALA A 92 -4.18 2.63 6.84
C ALA A 92 -5.27 2.19 7.80
N ILE A 93 -5.93 3.16 8.41
CA ILE A 93 -7.07 2.90 9.27
C ILE A 93 -8.33 2.93 8.40
N GLU A 94 -9.08 1.84 8.38
CA GLU A 94 -10.35 1.81 7.67
C GLU A 94 -11.50 2.23 8.57
N ARG A 95 -11.44 1.84 9.83
CA ARG A 95 -12.42 2.28 10.82
C ARG A 95 -11.70 2.41 12.14
N GLY A 96 -11.69 3.62 12.68
CA GLY A 96 -11.00 3.90 13.92
C GLY A 96 -11.95 4.00 15.11
N VAL A 97 -11.34 4.11 16.28
CA VAL A 97 -12.06 4.32 17.54
C VAL A 97 -11.70 5.68 18.09
N SER A 98 -10.42 5.96 18.24
CA SER A 98 -9.93 7.24 18.74
C SER A 98 -8.55 7.47 18.16
N PRO A 99 -8.07 8.72 18.13
CA PRO A 99 -6.74 8.99 17.59
C PRO A 99 -5.64 8.17 18.26
N ASP A 100 -5.70 8.04 19.58
CA ASP A 100 -4.64 7.33 20.31
C ASP A 100 -4.68 5.83 20.03
N LEU A 101 -5.86 5.22 20.04
CA LEU A 101 -5.99 3.80 19.74
C LEU A 101 -5.61 3.51 18.29
N ASP A 102 -6.04 4.38 17.39
CA ASP A 102 -5.73 4.21 15.97
C ASP A 102 -4.23 4.28 15.72
N LYS A 103 -3.56 5.23 16.37
CA LYS A 103 -2.13 5.41 16.22
C LYS A 103 -1.38 4.20 16.74
N GLU A 104 -1.80 3.68 17.89
CA GLU A 104 -1.14 2.51 18.46
C GLU A 104 -1.35 1.27 17.59
N ALA A 105 -2.54 1.12 17.04
CA ALA A 105 -2.81 0.00 16.14
C ALA A 105 -1.91 0.05 14.92
N LYS A 106 -1.75 1.23 14.33
CA LYS A 106 -0.85 1.39 13.18
C LYS A 106 0.59 1.09 13.55
N ARG A 107 1.02 1.59 14.72
CA ARG A 107 2.37 1.34 15.18
C ARG A 107 2.64 -0.15 15.31
N GLY A 108 1.68 -0.87 15.91
CA GLY A 108 1.82 -2.31 16.08
C GLY A 108 1.96 -3.04 14.76
N VAL A 109 1.08 -2.71 13.81
CA VAL A 109 1.12 -3.38 12.51
C VAL A 109 2.44 -3.12 11.79
N ARG A 110 2.94 -1.89 11.88
CA ARG A 110 4.22 -1.54 11.23
C ARG A 110 5.41 -2.28 11.82
N LYS A 111 5.29 -2.76 13.05
CA LYS A 111 6.38 -3.46 13.72
C LYS A 111 6.30 -4.97 13.61
N MET A 112 5.30 -5.48 12.93
CA MET A 112 5.17 -6.92 12.76
C MET A 112 6.35 -7.50 11.99
N PRO A 113 6.73 -8.75 12.30
CA PRO A 113 7.75 -9.43 11.52
C PRO A 113 7.26 -9.67 10.09
N LYS A 114 8.17 -10.10 9.23
CA LYS A 114 7.79 -10.35 7.84
C LYS A 114 6.76 -11.46 7.76
N TRP A 115 5.78 -11.23 6.90
CA TRP A 115 4.73 -12.19 6.62
C TRP A 115 5.16 -13.10 5.48
N THR A 116 4.39 -14.17 5.28
CA THR A 116 4.49 -14.96 4.06
C THR A 116 3.63 -14.25 3.01
N ALA A 117 4.24 -13.96 1.87
CA ALA A 117 3.54 -13.20 0.82
C ALA A 117 2.38 -14.01 0.26
N GLY A 118 1.34 -13.31 -0.17
CA GLY A 118 0.24 -13.94 -0.90
C GLY A 118 0.69 -14.36 -2.28
N GLU A 119 -0.11 -15.21 -2.91
CA GLU A 119 0.20 -15.72 -4.25
C GLU A 119 -1.01 -15.64 -5.15
N ALA A 120 -0.76 -15.37 -6.41
CA ALA A 120 -1.77 -15.41 -7.44
C ALA A 120 -1.10 -15.96 -8.70
N SER A 121 -1.77 -16.90 -9.34
CA SER A 121 -1.25 -17.54 -10.55
C SER A 121 0.15 -18.12 -10.36
N GLY A 122 0.39 -18.68 -9.18
CA GLY A 122 1.66 -19.34 -8.87
C GLY A 122 2.80 -18.41 -8.56
N ARG A 123 2.55 -17.13 -8.40
CA ARG A 123 3.59 -16.13 -8.14
C ARG A 123 3.27 -15.34 -6.89
N LYS A 124 4.33 -14.90 -6.18
CA LYS A 124 4.14 -14.00 -5.06
C LYS A 124 3.64 -12.66 -5.57
N VAL A 125 2.69 -12.08 -4.84
CA VAL A 125 2.09 -10.82 -5.23
C VAL A 125 2.01 -9.89 -4.02
N ARG A 126 1.80 -8.61 -4.30
CA ARG A 126 1.46 -7.64 -3.27
C ARG A 126 0.00 -7.85 -2.92
N ALA A 127 -0.27 -8.23 -1.70
CA ALA A 127 -1.63 -8.58 -1.30
C ALA A 127 -2.13 -7.63 -0.22
N ARG A 128 -3.38 -7.18 -0.40
CA ARG A 128 -4.01 -6.36 0.63
C ARG A 128 -4.56 -7.24 1.72
N CYS A 129 -4.29 -6.87 2.96
CA CYS A 129 -4.79 -7.57 4.12
C CYS A 129 -5.56 -6.60 4.99
N ARG A 130 -6.54 -7.14 5.71
CA ARG A 130 -7.32 -6.36 6.65
C ARG A 130 -7.29 -7.06 7.99
N LEU A 131 -7.26 -6.27 9.05
CA LEU A 131 -7.04 -6.81 10.39
C LEU A 131 -7.75 -5.95 11.42
N PRO A 132 -8.58 -6.55 12.28
CA PRO A 132 -9.12 -5.81 13.43
C PRO A 132 -8.18 -5.97 14.61
N ILE A 133 -7.96 -4.88 15.33
CA ILE A 133 -7.27 -4.93 16.62
C ILE A 133 -8.27 -4.50 17.68
N ASN A 134 -8.50 -5.37 18.64
CA ASN A 134 -9.50 -5.14 19.66
C ASN A 134 -8.88 -4.54 20.89
N PHE A 135 -9.33 -3.34 21.26
CA PHE A 135 -8.93 -2.68 22.50
C PHE A 135 -10.07 -2.81 23.48
N GLN A 136 -9.83 -3.50 24.57
CA GLN A 136 -10.85 -3.79 25.53
C GLN A 136 -10.29 -3.64 26.94
N LEU A 137 -11.01 -2.88 27.77
CA LEU A 137 -10.64 -2.68 29.16
C LEU A 137 -11.43 -3.68 30.02
N ASN A 138 -10.82 -4.09 31.12
CA ASN A 138 -11.47 -5.01 32.06
C ASN A 138 -12.16 -4.25 33.16
#